data_c387b22cd236b4e1c83dce955ec08d93
#
_entry.id   c387b22cd236b4e1c83dce955ec08d93
#
_cell.length_a   1.000
_cell.length_b   1.000
_cell.length_c   1.000
_cell.angle_alpha   90.00
_cell.angle_beta   90.00
_cell.angle_gamma   90.00
#
_symmetry.space_group_name_H-M   'P 1'
#
loop_
_entity.id
_entity.type
_entity.pdbx_description
1 polymer ?
#
loop_
_entity_poly.entity_id
_entity_poly.type
_entity_poly.pdbx_seq_one_letter_code
_entity_poly.pdbx_strand_id
1 'polypeptide(L)'
;SSLLPQVSSHLIINGVRESTASIALSLFATCGMAGKFVFGNLSDKYGPRMALVLDLCGQAIFASLLVYAGDGLPVWVIVPAMGFFLGAFGALYQLIVIDAFGVKHFGAIMGVISISNAVPSFLGPIIAGVSFDITGSYAVAFVITSIIFVLGALSLKLTRENTTKG
;
A
#
# COMPACT_ATOMS: atom_id res chain seq x y z
N SER A 1 -5.99 -4.92 1.95
CA SER A 1 -6.71 -3.75 2.55
C SER A 1 -6.76 -3.78 4.09
N SER A 2 -5.80 -4.45 4.73
CA SER A 2 -5.70 -4.52 6.21
C SER A 2 -5.17 -3.22 6.85
N LEU A 3 -4.65 -2.28 6.05
CA LEU A 3 -4.11 -1.01 6.56
C LEU A 3 -5.21 -0.02 6.98
N LEU A 4 -6.39 -0.05 6.34
CA LEU A 4 -7.49 0.86 6.68
C LEU A 4 -7.96 0.75 8.14
N PRO A 5 -8.25 -0.47 8.66
CA PRO A 5 -8.60 -0.63 10.08
C PRO A 5 -7.49 -0.20 11.02
N GLN A 6 -6.22 -0.44 10.66
CA GLN A 6 -5.07 -0.06 11.49
C GLN A 6 -4.88 1.46 11.57
N VAL A 7 -5.07 2.17 10.45
CA VAL A 7 -5.01 3.63 10.42
C VAL A 7 -6.13 4.23 11.26
N SER A 8 -7.37 3.72 11.15
CA SER A 8 -8.49 4.22 11.95
C SER A 8 -8.29 3.96 13.44
N SER A 9 -7.86 2.76 13.81
CA SER A 9 -7.58 2.41 15.21
C SER A 9 -6.44 3.25 15.79
N HIS A 10 -5.37 3.50 15.02
CA HIS A 10 -4.27 4.35 15.43
C HIS A 10 -4.73 5.79 15.71
N LEU A 11 -5.57 6.35 14.85
CA LEU A 11 -6.12 7.70 15.02
C LEU A 11 -7.02 7.81 16.26
N ILE A 12 -7.88 6.83 16.49
CA ILE A 12 -8.81 6.83 17.62
C ILE A 12 -8.05 6.68 18.96
N ILE A 13 -7.05 5.80 19.02
CA ILE A 13 -6.23 5.58 20.22
C ILE A 13 -5.43 6.85 20.60
N ASN A 14 -4.99 7.62 19.60
CA ASN A 14 -4.31 8.89 19.81
C ASN A 14 -5.27 10.06 20.11
N GLY A 15 -6.52 9.80 20.48
CA GLY A 15 -7.46 10.82 20.95
C GLY A 15 -8.17 11.62 19.85
N VAL A 16 -8.03 11.22 18.58
CA VAL A 16 -8.73 11.86 17.46
C VAL A 16 -10.22 11.50 17.52
N ARG A 17 -11.11 12.50 17.46
CA ARG A 17 -12.55 12.28 17.45
C ARG A 17 -12.96 11.37 16.28
N GLU A 18 -13.93 10.47 16.50
CA GLU A 18 -14.43 9.54 15.46
C GLU A 18 -14.85 10.26 14.16
N SER A 19 -15.46 11.44 14.28
CA SER A 19 -15.81 12.26 13.11
C SER A 19 -14.59 12.68 12.29
N THR A 20 -13.49 13.00 12.95
CA THR A 20 -12.23 13.40 12.34
C THR A 20 -11.54 12.21 11.65
N ALA A 21 -11.58 11.03 12.29
CA ALA A 21 -11.08 9.80 11.70
C ALA A 21 -11.88 9.40 10.43
N SER A 22 -13.19 9.58 10.44
CA SER A 22 -14.04 9.32 9.27
C SER A 22 -13.73 10.25 8.10
N ILE A 23 -13.47 11.53 8.36
CA ILE A 23 -13.05 12.49 7.32
C ILE A 23 -11.67 12.10 6.77
N ALA A 24 -10.72 11.72 7.61
CA ALA A 24 -9.40 11.27 7.17
C ALA A 24 -9.49 10.03 6.28
N LEU A 25 -10.37 9.07 6.60
CA LEU A 25 -10.62 7.90 5.75
C LEU A 25 -11.27 8.26 4.41
N SER A 26 -12.18 9.22 4.40
CA SER A 26 -12.80 9.72 3.17
C SER A 26 -11.77 10.40 2.27
N LEU A 27 -10.87 11.21 2.83
CA LEU A 27 -9.74 11.82 2.11
C LEU A 27 -8.77 10.75 1.59
N PHE A 28 -8.47 9.74 2.41
CA PHE A 28 -7.65 8.59 2.00
C PHE A 28 -8.23 7.90 0.76
N ALA A 29 -9.53 7.60 0.76
CA ALA A 29 -10.21 6.95 -0.37
C ALA A 29 -10.22 7.84 -1.62
N THR A 30 -10.52 9.13 -1.46
CA THR A 30 -10.55 10.10 -2.57
C THR A 30 -9.17 10.28 -3.20
N CYS A 31 -8.13 10.43 -2.37
CA CYS A 31 -6.75 10.50 -2.84
C CYS A 31 -6.30 9.20 -3.52
N GLY A 32 -6.80 8.04 -3.04
CA GLY A 32 -6.55 6.75 -3.68
C GLY A 32 -7.13 6.65 -5.09
N MET A 33 -8.29 7.26 -5.33
CA MET A 33 -8.84 7.37 -6.69
C MET A 33 -7.96 8.23 -7.58
N ALA A 34 -7.51 9.39 -7.09
CA ALA A 34 -6.57 10.25 -7.82
C ALA A 34 -5.25 9.52 -8.13
N GLY A 35 -4.74 8.73 -7.17
CA GLY A 35 -3.55 7.91 -7.35
C GLY A 35 -3.66 6.93 -8.52
N LYS A 36 -4.82 6.27 -8.68
CA LYS A 36 -5.06 5.35 -9.82
C LYS A 36 -4.91 6.04 -11.17
N PHE A 37 -5.43 7.27 -11.31
CA PHE A 37 -5.30 8.04 -12.55
C PHE A 37 -3.85 8.44 -12.82
N VAL A 38 -3.16 8.95 -11.81
CA VAL A 38 -1.76 9.42 -11.97
C VAL A 38 -0.84 8.24 -12.28
N PHE A 39 -0.92 7.17 -11.52
CA PHE A 39 -0.08 5.99 -11.72
C PHE A 39 -0.48 5.18 -12.95
N GLY A 40 -1.76 5.21 -13.35
CA GLY A 40 -2.20 4.68 -14.63
C GLY A 40 -1.48 5.35 -15.79
N ASN A 41 -1.54 6.68 -15.89
CA ASN A 41 -0.82 7.45 -16.89
C ASN A 41 0.71 7.25 -16.82
N LEU A 42 1.26 7.13 -15.61
CA LEU A 42 2.67 6.85 -15.41
C LEU A 42 3.06 5.46 -15.93
N SER A 43 2.19 4.48 -15.70
CA SER A 43 2.34 3.12 -16.20
C SER A 43 2.31 3.07 -17.73
N ASP A 44 1.43 3.85 -18.38
CA ASP A 44 1.35 3.93 -19.83
C ASP A 44 2.61 4.56 -20.44
N LYS A 45 3.23 5.52 -19.73
CA LYS A 45 4.40 6.26 -20.22
C LYS A 45 5.73 5.56 -19.95
N TYR A 46 5.90 4.97 -18.77
CA TYR A 46 7.18 4.41 -18.30
C TYR A 46 7.13 2.90 -18.04
N GLY A 47 5.98 2.27 -18.27
CA GLY A 47 5.73 0.87 -18.00
C GLY A 47 5.24 0.58 -16.57
N PRO A 48 4.47 -0.51 -16.39
CA PRO A 48 3.82 -0.83 -15.12
C PRO A 48 4.81 -1.15 -14.00
N ARG A 49 5.97 -1.70 -14.33
CA ARG A 49 7.03 -2.03 -13.34
C ARG A 49 7.62 -0.78 -12.70
N MET A 50 7.98 0.22 -13.52
CA MET A 50 8.55 1.47 -13.00
C MET A 50 7.54 2.23 -12.16
N ALA A 51 6.28 2.27 -12.62
CA ALA A 51 5.19 2.87 -11.86
C ALA A 51 5.01 2.17 -10.50
N LEU A 52 5.05 0.84 -10.45
CA LEU A 52 4.91 0.09 -9.20
C LEU A 52 6.11 0.29 -8.25
N VAL A 53 7.34 0.36 -8.76
CA VAL A 53 8.52 0.68 -7.93
C VAL A 53 8.38 2.05 -7.28
N LEU A 54 7.96 3.06 -8.03
CA LEU A 54 7.73 4.41 -7.49
C LEU A 54 6.60 4.42 -6.46
N ASP A 55 5.53 3.68 -6.72
CA ASP A 55 4.42 3.51 -5.79
C ASP A 55 4.86 2.87 -4.46
N LEU A 56 5.58 1.76 -4.51
CA LEU A 56 6.11 1.09 -3.32
C LEU A 56 7.11 1.95 -2.53
N CYS A 57 7.96 2.71 -3.21
CA CYS A 57 8.84 3.68 -2.55
C CYS A 57 8.05 4.77 -1.82
N GLY A 58 7.01 5.31 -2.46
CA GLY A 58 6.11 6.26 -1.84
C GLY A 58 5.41 5.67 -0.61
N GLN A 59 4.87 4.47 -0.72
CA GLN A 59 4.25 3.76 0.40
C GLN A 59 5.22 3.56 1.57
N ALA A 60 6.46 3.13 1.30
CA ALA A 60 7.49 2.94 2.32
C ALA A 60 7.82 4.23 3.07
N ILE A 61 7.97 5.35 2.34
CA ILE A 61 8.25 6.67 2.92
C ILE A 61 7.10 7.11 3.83
N PHE A 62 5.87 7.11 3.32
CA PHE A 62 4.72 7.59 4.10
C PHE A 62 4.34 6.65 5.25
N ALA A 63 4.52 5.34 5.11
CA ALA A 63 4.37 4.39 6.21
C ALA A 63 5.41 4.64 7.33
N SER A 64 6.66 4.96 6.95
CA SER A 64 7.70 5.32 7.93
C SER A 64 7.39 6.66 8.62
N LEU A 65 6.90 7.66 7.87
CA LEU A 65 6.51 8.95 8.43
C LEU A 65 5.33 8.83 9.41
N LEU A 66 4.43 7.88 9.20
CA LEU A 66 3.30 7.65 10.09
C LEU A 66 3.75 7.22 11.51
N VAL A 67 4.91 6.58 11.63
CA VAL A 67 5.51 6.22 12.94
C VAL A 67 5.80 7.47 13.78
N TYR A 68 6.21 8.56 13.11
CA TYR A 68 6.56 9.82 13.75
C TYR A 68 5.41 10.84 13.79
N ALA A 69 4.28 10.52 13.14
CA ALA A 69 3.11 11.38 13.15
C ALA A 69 2.39 11.24 14.49
N GLY A 70 2.68 12.15 15.40
CA GLY A 70 1.84 12.39 16.58
C GLY A 70 0.53 13.09 16.20
N ASP A 71 -0.30 13.40 17.20
CA ASP A 71 -1.58 14.10 17.04
C ASP A 71 -1.37 15.50 16.47
N GLY A 72 -1.75 15.74 15.21
CA GLY A 72 -1.66 17.07 14.64
C GLY A 72 -1.74 17.14 13.12
N LEU A 73 -1.34 18.31 12.58
CA LEU A 73 -1.26 18.61 11.15
C LEU A 73 -0.58 17.54 10.29
N PRO A 74 0.49 16.83 10.75
CA PRO A 74 1.14 15.81 9.95
C PRO A 74 0.20 14.68 9.50
N VAL A 75 -0.74 14.26 10.33
CA VAL A 75 -1.68 13.17 10.02
C VAL A 75 -2.56 13.53 8.81
N TRP A 76 -3.00 14.78 8.71
CA TRP A 76 -3.85 15.25 7.62
C TRP A 76 -3.17 15.28 6.25
N VAL A 77 -1.83 15.24 6.23
CA VAL A 77 -1.05 15.15 5.00
C VAL A 77 -0.62 13.71 4.72
N ILE A 78 -0.18 13.00 5.77
CA ILE A 78 0.37 11.64 5.64
C ILE A 78 -0.72 10.64 5.25
N VAL A 79 -1.91 10.71 5.88
CA VAL A 79 -2.99 9.75 5.62
C VAL A 79 -3.54 9.86 4.18
N PRO A 80 -3.86 11.04 3.64
CA PRO A 80 -4.25 11.18 2.23
C PRO A 80 -3.12 10.77 1.26
N ALA A 81 -1.86 11.10 1.57
CA ALA A 81 -0.73 10.70 0.74
C ALA A 81 -0.56 9.18 0.71
N MET A 82 -0.68 8.49 1.86
CA MET A 82 -0.72 7.02 1.89
C MET A 82 -1.87 6.47 1.04
N GLY A 83 -3.06 7.09 1.13
CA GLY A 83 -4.20 6.71 0.31
C GLY A 83 -3.89 6.82 -1.18
N PHE A 84 -3.24 7.90 -1.59
CA PHE A 84 -2.84 8.15 -2.98
C PHE A 84 -1.97 7.02 -3.54
N PHE A 85 -0.93 6.60 -2.83
CA PHE A 85 -0.07 5.50 -3.24
C PHE A 85 -0.78 4.15 -3.13
N LEU A 86 -1.40 3.84 -2.00
CA LEU A 86 -2.05 2.54 -1.78
C LEU A 86 -3.21 2.30 -2.76
N GLY A 87 -3.90 3.35 -3.20
CA GLY A 87 -4.96 3.26 -4.18
C GLY A 87 -4.47 2.78 -5.55
N ALA A 88 -3.26 3.16 -5.96
CA ALA A 88 -2.67 2.80 -7.23
C ALA A 88 -2.15 1.35 -7.25
N PHE A 89 -1.65 0.85 -6.13
CA PHE A 89 -1.04 -0.47 -6.01
C PHE A 89 -1.89 -1.60 -6.61
N GLY A 90 -3.19 -1.62 -6.29
CA GLY A 90 -4.11 -2.66 -6.77
C GLY A 90 -4.24 -2.72 -8.29
N ALA A 91 -4.20 -1.59 -8.98
CA ALA A 91 -4.24 -1.53 -10.43
C ALA A 91 -2.89 -1.89 -11.06
N LEU A 92 -1.80 -1.38 -10.49
CA LEU A 92 -0.45 -1.57 -11.05
C LEU A 92 0.00 -3.03 -11.05
N TYR A 93 -0.24 -3.77 -9.96
CA TYR A 93 0.16 -5.18 -9.95
C TYR A 93 -0.64 -6.03 -10.94
N GLN A 94 -1.91 -5.68 -11.18
CA GLN A 94 -2.71 -6.33 -12.22
C GLN A 94 -2.15 -6.07 -13.62
N LEU A 95 -1.72 -4.84 -13.90
CA LEU A 95 -1.07 -4.49 -15.16
C LEU A 95 0.23 -5.27 -15.37
N ILE A 96 1.04 -5.47 -14.32
CA ILE A 96 2.25 -6.28 -14.41
C ILE A 96 1.92 -7.75 -14.73
N VAL A 97 0.86 -8.31 -14.15
CA VAL A 97 0.44 -9.68 -14.46
C VAL A 97 0.00 -9.80 -15.92
N ILE A 98 -0.74 -8.80 -16.44
CA ILE A 98 -1.15 -8.77 -17.85
C ILE A 98 0.08 -8.65 -18.77
N ASP A 99 1.01 -7.77 -18.43
CA ASP A 99 2.25 -7.54 -19.18
C ASP A 99 3.14 -8.79 -19.24
N ALA A 100 3.24 -9.52 -18.11
CA ALA A 100 4.11 -10.69 -18.01
C ALA A 100 3.51 -11.97 -18.61
N PHE A 101 2.20 -12.19 -18.49
CA PHE A 101 1.53 -13.47 -18.79
C PHE A 101 0.44 -13.36 -19.86
N GLY A 102 0.13 -12.15 -20.29
CA GLY A 102 -0.95 -11.86 -21.23
C GLY A 102 -2.34 -12.01 -20.61
N VAL A 103 -3.35 -11.62 -21.39
CA VAL A 103 -4.76 -11.59 -20.97
C VAL A 103 -5.37 -12.99 -20.88
N LYS A 104 -4.87 -13.95 -21.67
CA LYS A 104 -5.47 -15.29 -21.83
C LYS A 104 -5.57 -16.08 -20.52
N HIS A 105 -4.57 -15.96 -19.65
CA HIS A 105 -4.49 -16.70 -18.38
C HIS A 105 -4.66 -15.79 -17.14
N PHE A 106 -5.02 -14.54 -17.36
CA PHE A 106 -5.11 -13.51 -16.31
C PHE A 106 -6.00 -13.96 -15.14
N GLY A 107 -7.20 -14.49 -15.40
CA GLY A 107 -8.11 -14.90 -14.33
C GLY A 107 -7.55 -16.01 -13.44
N ALA A 108 -6.91 -17.02 -14.02
CA ALA A 108 -6.32 -18.13 -13.27
C ALA A 108 -5.13 -17.62 -12.40
N ILE A 109 -4.26 -16.79 -12.96
CA ILE A 109 -3.10 -16.22 -12.27
C ILE A 109 -3.57 -15.30 -11.13
N MET A 110 -4.55 -14.44 -11.40
CA MET A 110 -5.13 -13.57 -10.39
C MET A 110 -5.83 -14.36 -9.27
N GLY A 111 -6.44 -15.50 -9.57
CA GLY A 111 -6.99 -16.42 -8.58
C GLY A 111 -5.91 -16.93 -7.61
N VAL A 112 -4.78 -17.39 -8.11
CA VAL A 112 -3.64 -17.85 -7.29
C VAL A 112 -3.07 -16.70 -6.45
N ILE A 113 -2.86 -15.53 -7.05
CA ILE A 113 -2.39 -14.33 -6.35
C ILE A 113 -3.37 -13.93 -5.23
N SER A 114 -4.68 -14.00 -5.49
CA SER A 114 -5.71 -13.66 -4.50
C SER A 114 -5.66 -14.60 -3.30
N ILE A 115 -5.45 -15.90 -3.51
CA ILE A 115 -5.26 -16.86 -2.42
C ILE A 115 -3.99 -16.53 -1.63
N SER A 116 -2.88 -16.22 -2.32
CA SER A 116 -1.63 -15.81 -1.67
C SER A 116 -1.78 -14.53 -0.85
N ASN A 117 -2.64 -13.60 -1.31
CA ASN A 117 -2.94 -12.36 -0.57
C ASN A 117 -3.89 -12.56 0.62
N ALA A 118 -4.65 -13.66 0.67
CA ALA A 118 -5.53 -13.94 1.79
C ALA A 118 -4.75 -14.15 3.09
N VAL A 119 -3.61 -14.83 3.02
CA VAL A 119 -2.75 -15.11 4.21
C VAL A 119 -2.24 -13.81 4.86
N PRO A 120 -1.57 -12.88 4.16
CA PRO A 120 -1.15 -11.61 4.74
C PRO A 120 -2.32 -10.73 5.19
N SER A 121 -3.45 -10.78 4.49
CA SER A 121 -4.64 -10.00 4.88
C SER A 121 -5.24 -10.48 6.19
N PHE A 122 -5.14 -11.76 6.50
CA PHE A 122 -5.59 -12.34 7.75
C PHE A 122 -4.57 -12.16 8.88
N LEU A 123 -3.28 -12.40 8.59
CA LEU A 123 -2.21 -12.30 9.60
C LEU A 123 -1.85 -10.86 9.95
N GLY A 124 -1.99 -9.92 9.01
CA GLY A 124 -1.63 -8.52 9.22
C GLY A 124 -2.29 -7.88 10.45
N PRO A 125 -3.63 -7.92 10.59
CA PRO A 125 -4.32 -7.41 11.76
C PRO A 125 -3.93 -8.11 13.07
N ILE A 126 -3.67 -9.42 13.02
CA ILE A 126 -3.25 -10.20 14.19
C ILE A 126 -1.87 -9.76 14.67
N ILE A 127 -0.90 -9.66 13.75
CA ILE A 127 0.46 -9.20 14.06
C ILE A 127 0.43 -7.77 14.60
N ALA A 128 -0.38 -6.90 14.00
CA ALA A 128 -0.51 -5.53 14.46
C ALA A 128 -1.15 -5.45 15.86
N GLY A 129 -2.18 -6.25 16.14
CA GLY A 129 -2.81 -6.33 17.46
C GLY A 129 -1.85 -6.85 18.53
N VAL A 130 -1.17 -7.96 18.28
CA VAL A 130 -0.17 -8.53 19.20
C VAL A 130 0.99 -7.54 19.43
N SER A 131 1.45 -6.86 18.37
CA SER A 131 2.49 -5.83 18.49
C SER A 131 2.02 -4.69 19.39
N PHE A 132 0.77 -4.25 19.26
CA PHE A 132 0.20 -3.22 20.11
C PHE A 132 0.05 -3.68 21.57
N ASP A 133 -0.41 -4.92 21.81
CA ASP A 133 -0.58 -5.48 23.15
C ASP A 133 0.76 -5.56 23.92
N ILE A 134 1.85 -5.82 23.20
CA ILE A 134 3.20 -5.95 23.81
C ILE A 134 3.88 -4.58 23.98
N THR A 135 3.77 -3.70 22.99
CA THR A 135 4.56 -2.46 22.92
C THR A 135 3.75 -1.19 23.24
N GLY A 136 2.43 -1.29 23.28
CA GLY A 136 1.53 -0.12 23.42
C GLY A 136 1.52 0.78 22.18
N SER A 137 2.12 0.33 21.05
CA SER A 137 2.27 1.15 19.85
C SER A 137 2.18 0.33 18.56
N TYR A 138 1.61 0.90 17.52
CA TYR A 138 1.63 0.35 16.16
C TYR A 138 2.93 0.63 15.40
N ALA A 139 3.89 1.34 16.00
CA ALA A 139 5.14 1.72 15.35
C ALA A 139 5.89 0.52 14.76
N VAL A 140 5.96 -0.59 15.49
CA VAL A 140 6.63 -1.81 15.04
C VAL A 140 5.95 -2.38 13.78
N ALA A 141 4.61 -2.40 13.74
CA ALA A 141 3.86 -2.87 12.58
C ALA A 141 4.12 -1.99 11.35
N PHE A 142 4.17 -0.67 11.50
CA PHE A 142 4.48 0.26 10.41
C PHE A 142 5.92 0.14 9.91
N VAL A 143 6.89 -0.06 10.81
CA VAL A 143 8.30 -0.28 10.43
C VAL A 143 8.43 -1.58 9.63
N ILE A 144 7.81 -2.69 10.08
CA ILE A 144 7.82 -3.96 9.35
C ILE A 144 7.19 -3.78 7.96
N THR A 145 6.06 -3.09 7.88
CA THR A 145 5.37 -2.81 6.61
C THR A 145 6.25 -1.99 5.67
N SER A 146 6.95 -0.98 6.17
CA SER A 146 7.88 -0.16 5.38
C SER A 146 9.04 -0.99 4.83
N ILE A 147 9.61 -1.88 5.64
CA ILE A 147 10.68 -2.79 5.20
C ILE A 147 10.17 -3.71 4.09
N ILE A 148 8.98 -4.28 4.23
CA ILE A 148 8.37 -5.14 3.21
C ILE A 148 8.18 -4.38 1.89
N PHE A 149 7.73 -3.13 1.92
CA PHE A 149 7.58 -2.31 0.71
C PHE A 149 8.92 -2.01 0.04
N VAL A 150 9.96 -1.70 0.81
CA VAL A 150 11.32 -1.51 0.27
C VAL A 150 11.86 -2.79 -0.36
N LEU A 151 11.71 -3.94 0.31
CA LEU A 151 12.12 -5.23 -0.24
C LEU A 151 11.35 -5.58 -1.52
N GLY A 152 10.05 -5.27 -1.58
CA GLY A 152 9.23 -5.43 -2.78
C GLY A 152 9.74 -4.56 -3.94
N ALA A 153 10.04 -3.29 -3.68
CA ALA A 153 10.58 -2.37 -4.68
C ALA A 153 11.95 -2.82 -5.20
N LEU A 154 12.84 -3.28 -4.31
CA LEU A 154 14.15 -3.82 -4.67
C LEU A 154 14.05 -5.09 -5.50
N SER A 155 13.16 -6.01 -5.12
CA SER A 155 12.91 -7.24 -5.86
C SER A 155 12.47 -6.96 -7.30
N LEU A 156 11.55 -6.01 -7.49
CA LEU A 156 11.09 -5.61 -8.82
C LEU A 156 12.20 -4.97 -9.66
N LYS A 157 13.06 -4.17 -9.04
CA LYS A 157 14.20 -3.52 -9.73
C LYS A 157 15.28 -4.54 -10.13
N LEU A 158 15.50 -5.58 -9.31
CA LEU A 158 16.49 -6.62 -9.58
C LEU A 158 16.01 -7.65 -10.60
N THR A 159 14.71 -7.81 -10.77
CA THR A 159 14.15 -8.73 -11.77
C THR A 159 14.40 -8.14 -13.17
N ARG A 160 15.41 -8.70 -13.84
CA ARG A 160 15.83 -8.31 -15.18
C ARG A 160 14.67 -8.47 -16.16
N GLU A 161 14.41 -7.48 -16.99
CA GLU A 161 13.50 -7.57 -18.11
C GLU A 161 13.98 -8.67 -19.06
N ASN A 162 13.40 -9.85 -18.98
CA ASN A 162 13.41 -10.77 -20.10
C ASN A 162 12.36 -10.25 -21.10
N THR A 163 12.72 -9.18 -21.79
CA THR A 163 11.95 -8.71 -22.94
C THR A 163 12.16 -9.72 -24.04
N THR A 164 11.34 -10.74 -24.10
CA THR A 164 11.14 -11.52 -25.33
C THR A 164 10.40 -10.58 -26.28
N LYS A 165 11.17 -9.82 -27.05
CA LYS A 165 10.70 -9.28 -28.31
C LYS A 165 10.50 -10.49 -29.22
N GLY A 166 9.29 -10.86 -29.47
CA GLY A 166 8.85 -11.76 -30.50
C GLY A 166 7.66 -11.14 -31.19
#